data_d9623549bb4fffb2974c5f343015d17e
#
_entry.id   d9623549bb4fffb2974c5f343015d17e
#
_cell.length_a   1.000
_cell.length_b   1.000
_cell.length_c   1.000
_cell.angle_alpha   90.00
_cell.angle_beta   90.00
_cell.angle_gamma   90.00
#
_symmetry.space_group_name_H-M   'P 1'
#
loop_
_entity.id
_entity.type
_entity.pdbx_description
1 polymer ?
#
loop_
_entity_poly.entity_id
_entity_poly.type
_entity_poly.pdbx_seq_one_letter_code
_entity_poly.pdbx_strand_id
1 'polypeptide(L)'
;VEGENAYGFLKGENGVHRLVRVSPFDANARRQTSFSAVEVIPEIEDESEDFEIRPEDYEMQVYRSSGAGGQKVNKTSSAVRLIHKSGIVVSCQTERSQFQNKETCLRMLRSKLVEIREREHLANIADIKGVQQKIEWGSQIRNYVFMPYTLVKDTRTGCETSNVNGVMDGALDPFIESYLNCLATGNWVQK
;
A
#
# COMPACT_ATOMS: atom_id res chain seq x y z
N VAL A 1 -11.41 -9.36 -2.74
CA VAL A 1 -12.16 -9.51 -4.00
C VAL A 1 -11.16 -9.85 -5.09
N GLU A 2 -11.35 -10.98 -5.76
CA GLU A 2 -10.50 -11.44 -6.86
C GLU A 2 -11.26 -11.27 -8.18
N GLY A 3 -10.61 -10.76 -9.20
CA GLY A 3 -11.20 -10.59 -10.53
C GLY A 3 -10.33 -9.75 -11.43
N GLU A 4 -10.51 -9.93 -12.74
CA GLU A 4 -9.81 -9.15 -13.74
C GLU A 4 -10.18 -7.66 -13.60
N ASN A 5 -9.17 -6.80 -13.47
CA ASN A 5 -9.32 -5.35 -13.26
C ASN A 5 -10.16 -4.94 -12.03
N ALA A 6 -10.32 -5.82 -11.02
CA ALA A 6 -11.14 -5.56 -9.83
C ALA A 6 -10.75 -4.25 -9.11
N TYR A 7 -9.46 -3.98 -8.96
CA TYR A 7 -8.99 -2.73 -8.38
C TYR A 7 -9.40 -1.51 -9.21
N GLY A 8 -9.27 -1.57 -10.54
CA GLY A 8 -9.63 -0.49 -11.45
C GLY A 8 -11.09 -0.08 -11.33
N PHE A 9 -11.99 -1.05 -11.19
CA PHE A 9 -13.42 -0.83 -11.01
C PHE A 9 -13.75 -0.31 -9.61
N LEU A 10 -13.15 -0.89 -8.57
CA LEU A 10 -13.51 -0.60 -7.18
C LEU A 10 -12.81 0.61 -6.59
N LYS A 11 -11.71 1.10 -7.15
CA LYS A 11 -11.00 2.27 -6.63
C LYS A 11 -11.87 3.53 -6.52
N GLY A 12 -12.90 3.61 -7.34
CA GLY A 12 -13.90 4.69 -7.30
C GLY A 12 -14.77 4.67 -6.05
N GLU A 13 -14.88 3.52 -5.36
CA GLU A 13 -15.62 3.36 -4.12
C GLU A 13 -14.84 3.79 -2.88
N ASN A 14 -13.55 4.10 -3.04
CA ASN A 14 -12.69 4.55 -1.95
C ASN A 14 -13.15 5.92 -1.43
N GLY A 15 -13.53 5.99 -0.16
CA GLY A 15 -13.97 7.22 0.49
C GLY A 15 -15.05 7.00 1.54
N VAL A 16 -15.73 8.09 1.92
CA VAL A 16 -16.74 8.10 2.97
C VAL A 16 -18.14 7.95 2.36
N HIS A 17 -18.90 6.98 2.87
CA HIS A 17 -20.29 6.72 2.52
C HIS A 17 -21.19 7.14 3.67
N ARG A 18 -22.28 7.86 3.36
CA ARG A 18 -23.24 8.35 4.33
C ARG A 18 -24.55 7.59 4.19
N LEU A 19 -25.00 6.98 5.30
CA LEU A 19 -26.26 6.27 5.38
C LEU A 19 -27.25 7.03 6.25
N VAL A 20 -28.45 7.30 5.72
CA VAL A 20 -29.56 7.94 6.42
C VAL A 20 -30.75 7.00 6.45
N ARG A 21 -31.07 6.47 7.63
CA ARG A 21 -32.19 5.52 7.84
C ARG A 21 -32.78 5.67 9.22
N VAL A 22 -33.92 5.04 9.45
CA VAL A 22 -34.41 4.76 10.80
C VAL A 22 -33.53 3.68 11.40
N SER A 23 -32.99 3.93 12.59
CA SER A 23 -32.14 2.94 13.24
C SER A 23 -32.99 1.77 13.77
N PRO A 24 -32.66 0.51 13.45
CA PRO A 24 -33.36 -0.64 14.00
C PRO A 24 -33.13 -0.82 15.51
N PHE A 25 -32.17 -0.11 16.09
CA PHE A 25 -31.81 -0.14 17.50
C PHE A 25 -32.46 1.01 18.32
N ASP A 26 -33.13 1.95 17.65
CA ASP A 26 -33.80 3.07 18.33
C ASP A 26 -35.28 2.78 18.51
N ALA A 27 -35.71 2.58 19.77
CA ALA A 27 -37.09 2.33 20.13
C ALA A 27 -38.06 3.45 19.70
N ASN A 28 -37.54 4.70 19.51
CA ASN A 28 -38.34 5.85 19.06
C ASN A 28 -38.40 5.98 17.55
N ALA A 29 -37.85 5.04 16.79
CA ALA A 29 -37.84 5.03 15.32
C ALA A 29 -37.36 6.36 14.70
N ARG A 30 -36.38 7.03 15.31
CA ARG A 30 -35.86 8.30 14.82
C ARG A 30 -34.93 8.09 13.62
N ARG A 31 -34.96 9.06 12.71
CA ARG A 31 -34.02 9.11 11.59
C ARG A 31 -32.61 9.41 12.09
N GLN A 32 -31.68 8.55 11.79
CA GLN A 32 -30.28 8.67 12.17
C GLN A 32 -29.37 8.65 10.94
N THR A 33 -28.22 9.26 11.08
CA THR A 33 -27.19 9.28 10.05
C THR A 33 -25.96 8.54 10.57
N SER A 34 -25.42 7.65 9.77
CA SER A 34 -24.15 6.97 10.02
C SER A 34 -23.20 7.14 8.84
N PHE A 35 -21.91 7.07 9.12
CA PHE A 35 -20.86 7.15 8.14
C PHE A 35 -20.03 5.87 8.17
N SER A 36 -19.61 5.41 6.99
CA SER A 36 -18.68 4.30 6.82
C SER A 36 -17.60 4.71 5.83
N ALA A 37 -16.36 4.44 6.16
CA ALA A 37 -15.25 4.61 5.23
C ALA A 37 -14.97 3.28 4.53
N VAL A 38 -14.83 3.33 3.21
CA VAL A 38 -14.37 2.22 2.38
C VAL A 38 -12.96 2.54 1.92
N GLU A 39 -12.05 1.61 2.11
CA GLU A 39 -10.67 1.70 1.63
C GLU A 39 -10.43 0.55 0.64
N VAL A 40 -10.04 0.89 -0.57
CA VAL A 40 -9.72 -0.07 -1.63
C VAL A 40 -8.24 0.00 -1.92
N ILE A 41 -7.55 -1.12 -1.70
CA ILE A 41 -6.11 -1.24 -1.87
C ILE A 41 -5.85 -2.39 -2.84
N PRO A 42 -4.94 -2.23 -3.83
CA PRO A 42 -4.53 -3.34 -4.66
C PRO A 42 -3.73 -4.34 -3.81
N GLU A 43 -3.96 -5.62 -4.01
CA GLU A 43 -3.05 -6.65 -3.53
C GLU A 43 -1.81 -6.62 -4.42
N ILE A 44 -0.68 -6.30 -3.81
CA ILE A 44 0.61 -6.32 -4.50
C ILE A 44 1.23 -7.65 -4.11
N GLU A 45 1.36 -8.57 -5.07
CA GLU A 45 2.09 -9.81 -4.86
C GLU A 45 3.53 -9.46 -4.50
N ASP A 46 3.93 -9.80 -3.27
CA ASP A 46 5.32 -9.77 -2.89
C ASP A 46 6.05 -10.86 -3.68
N GLU A 47 6.78 -10.47 -4.70
CA GLU A 47 7.81 -11.31 -5.31
C GLU A 47 8.97 -11.52 -4.31
N SER A 48 8.63 -11.99 -3.12
CA SER A 48 9.60 -12.32 -2.05
C SER A 48 10.27 -13.68 -2.28
N GLU A 49 10.07 -14.28 -3.45
CA GLU A 49 10.78 -15.48 -3.82
C GLU A 49 12.26 -15.14 -4.05
N ASP A 50 13.09 -15.67 -3.16
CA ASP A 50 14.55 -15.80 -3.21
C ASP A 50 15.29 -14.65 -3.93
N PHE A 51 15.56 -13.60 -3.17
CA PHE A 51 16.49 -12.57 -3.63
C PHE A 51 17.89 -13.16 -3.74
N GLU A 52 18.19 -13.73 -4.91
CA GLU A 52 19.50 -14.27 -5.22
C GLU A 52 20.43 -13.12 -5.63
N ILE A 53 21.37 -12.79 -4.75
CA ILE A 53 22.39 -11.79 -5.04
C ILE A 53 23.41 -12.43 -5.98
N ARG A 54 23.42 -11.98 -7.23
CA ARG A 54 24.37 -12.46 -8.23
C ARG A 54 25.77 -11.88 -8.00
N PRO A 55 26.84 -12.61 -8.31
CA PRO A 55 28.21 -12.11 -8.15
C PRO A 55 28.51 -10.81 -8.92
N GLU A 56 27.76 -10.56 -9.99
CA GLU A 56 27.86 -9.36 -10.84
C GLU A 56 27.19 -8.11 -10.23
N ASP A 57 26.38 -8.27 -9.17
CA ASP A 57 25.62 -7.16 -8.56
C ASP A 57 26.39 -6.46 -7.45
N TYR A 58 27.52 -7.02 -7.01
CA TYR A 58 28.34 -6.43 -5.98
C TYR A 58 29.83 -6.49 -6.31
N GLU A 59 30.56 -5.48 -5.87
CA GLU A 59 32.04 -5.45 -5.86
C GLU A 59 32.54 -5.90 -4.50
N MET A 60 33.48 -6.86 -4.47
CA MET A 60 34.10 -7.32 -3.25
C MET A 60 35.48 -6.70 -3.06
N GLN A 61 35.65 -5.99 -1.97
CA GLN A 61 36.94 -5.43 -1.55
C GLN A 61 37.43 -6.15 -0.29
N VAL A 62 38.69 -6.55 -0.31
CA VAL A 62 39.35 -7.21 0.83
C VAL A 62 40.37 -6.25 1.43
N TYR A 63 40.31 -6.07 2.73
CA TYR A 63 41.21 -5.18 3.45
C TYR A 63 41.73 -5.79 4.76
N ARG A 64 42.72 -5.14 5.36
CA ARG A 64 43.24 -5.55 6.65
C ARG A 64 42.30 -5.10 7.76
N SER A 65 41.93 -6.03 8.64
CA SER A 65 41.14 -5.68 9.81
C SER A 65 41.92 -4.71 10.71
N SER A 66 41.27 -3.65 11.16
CA SER A 66 41.83 -2.71 12.13
C SER A 66 41.26 -3.03 13.53
N GLY A 67 42.13 -3.25 14.51
CA GLY A 67 41.72 -3.52 15.90
C GLY A 67 42.91 -3.86 16.79
N ALA A 68 42.68 -3.84 18.10
CA ALA A 68 43.62 -4.29 19.12
C ALA A 68 43.83 -5.82 19.04
N GLY A 69 44.68 -6.28 18.14
CA GLY A 69 45.02 -7.69 17.94
C GLY A 69 46.50 -7.87 17.69
N GLY A 70 47.07 -9.02 18.10
CA GLY A 70 48.48 -9.36 17.95
C GLY A 70 48.98 -9.39 16.50
N GLN A 71 50.25 -9.69 16.28
CA GLN A 71 50.96 -9.65 14.98
C GLN A 71 50.23 -10.34 13.80
N LYS A 72 49.35 -11.31 14.07
CA LYS A 72 48.61 -12.05 13.03
C LYS A 72 47.46 -11.23 12.40
N VAL A 73 46.83 -10.33 13.17
CA VAL A 73 45.73 -9.46 12.71
C VAL A 73 46.23 -8.43 11.70
N ASN A 74 47.45 -7.95 11.89
CA ASN A 74 48.06 -6.94 11.01
C ASN A 74 48.70 -7.51 9.73
N LYS A 75 48.80 -8.84 9.59
CA LYS A 75 49.44 -9.50 8.43
C LYS A 75 48.44 -10.12 7.44
N THR A 76 47.20 -10.43 7.86
CA THR A 76 46.23 -11.12 7.01
C THR A 76 45.08 -10.19 6.64
N SER A 77 44.81 -10.08 5.33
CA SER A 77 43.66 -9.34 4.81
C SER A 77 42.40 -10.25 4.84
N SER A 78 41.76 -10.36 6.01
CA SER A 78 40.57 -11.20 6.19
C SER A 78 39.27 -10.41 6.22
N ALA A 79 39.31 -9.09 6.38
CA ALA A 79 38.13 -8.25 6.37
C ALA A 79 37.57 -8.09 4.95
N VAL A 80 36.26 -8.20 4.81
CA VAL A 80 35.56 -8.12 3.54
C VAL A 80 34.60 -6.95 3.57
N ARG A 81 34.53 -6.20 2.46
CA ARG A 81 33.56 -5.18 2.18
C ARG A 81 32.87 -5.52 0.87
N LEU A 82 31.55 -5.49 0.86
CA LEU A 82 30.76 -5.63 -0.36
C LEU A 82 30.09 -4.28 -0.66
N ILE A 83 30.18 -3.86 -1.91
CA ILE A 83 29.55 -2.65 -2.44
C ILE A 83 28.56 -3.12 -3.50
N HIS A 84 27.27 -2.99 -3.23
CA HIS A 84 26.23 -3.38 -4.16
C HIS A 84 25.93 -2.25 -5.16
N LYS A 85 25.46 -2.57 -6.37
CA LYS A 85 25.08 -1.60 -7.42
C LYS A 85 24.07 -0.54 -6.94
N SER A 86 23.22 -0.87 -5.97
CA SER A 86 22.28 0.07 -5.33
C SER A 86 22.96 1.11 -4.40
N GLY A 87 24.28 1.08 -4.25
CA GLY A 87 25.03 1.95 -3.34
C GLY A 87 25.12 1.46 -1.89
N ILE A 88 24.52 0.31 -1.58
CA ILE A 88 24.60 -0.29 -0.24
C ILE A 88 26.00 -0.84 -0.03
N VAL A 89 26.62 -0.45 1.10
CA VAL A 89 27.94 -0.94 1.52
C VAL A 89 27.79 -1.71 2.81
N VAL A 90 28.30 -2.94 2.84
CA VAL A 90 28.37 -3.78 4.03
C VAL A 90 29.82 -4.25 4.24
N SER A 91 30.24 -4.35 5.48
CA SER A 91 31.61 -4.85 5.81
C SER A 91 31.57 -5.76 7.03
N CYS A 92 32.38 -6.79 6.99
CA CYS A 92 32.56 -7.75 8.08
C CYS A 92 34.03 -8.06 8.32
N GLN A 93 34.42 -8.07 9.59
CA GLN A 93 35.77 -8.39 10.02
C GLN A 93 35.80 -9.26 11.30
N THR A 94 34.67 -9.89 11.63
CA THR A 94 34.48 -10.62 12.88
C THR A 94 35.22 -11.95 12.89
N GLU A 95 35.29 -12.59 11.73
CA GLU A 95 35.87 -13.92 11.61
C GLU A 95 37.32 -13.88 11.12
N ARG A 96 38.07 -14.95 11.44
CA ARG A 96 39.44 -15.09 10.96
C ARG A 96 39.54 -15.52 9.50
N SER A 97 38.48 -16.08 8.95
CA SER A 97 38.41 -16.58 7.58
C SER A 97 37.74 -15.54 6.67
N GLN A 98 38.42 -15.19 5.58
CA GLN A 98 37.88 -14.33 4.55
C GLN A 98 36.56 -14.89 3.95
N PHE A 99 36.48 -16.21 3.80
CA PHE A 99 35.30 -16.87 3.27
C PHE A 99 34.08 -16.69 4.20
N GLN A 100 34.24 -16.88 5.49
CA GLN A 100 33.18 -16.68 6.49
C GLN A 100 32.74 -15.21 6.56
N ASN A 101 33.69 -14.27 6.49
CA ASN A 101 33.37 -12.84 6.43
C ASN A 101 32.60 -12.48 5.17
N LYS A 102 32.94 -13.08 4.02
CA LYS A 102 32.17 -12.90 2.76
C LYS A 102 30.76 -13.41 2.92
N GLU A 103 30.58 -14.62 3.46
CA GLU A 103 29.23 -15.19 3.66
C GLU A 103 28.38 -14.36 4.61
N THR A 104 28.97 -13.88 5.70
CA THR A 104 28.31 -12.96 6.64
C THR A 104 27.93 -11.64 5.97
N CYS A 105 28.82 -11.05 5.16
CA CYS A 105 28.52 -9.85 4.39
C CYS A 105 27.37 -10.06 3.39
N LEU A 106 27.32 -11.21 2.69
CA LEU A 106 26.22 -11.52 1.79
C LEU A 106 24.87 -11.64 2.52
N ARG A 107 24.88 -12.26 3.71
CA ARG A 107 23.70 -12.33 4.57
C ARG A 107 23.23 -10.95 5.02
N MET A 108 24.17 -10.10 5.46
CA MET A 108 23.86 -8.72 5.85
C MET A 108 23.35 -7.87 4.67
N LEU A 109 23.93 -8.06 3.47
CA LEU A 109 23.52 -7.37 2.27
C LEU A 109 22.09 -7.78 1.88
N ARG A 110 21.79 -9.09 1.93
CA ARG A 110 20.43 -9.62 1.66
C ARG A 110 19.41 -9.00 2.61
N SER A 111 19.68 -8.99 3.92
CA SER A 111 18.77 -8.39 4.91
C SER A 111 18.51 -6.90 4.65
N LYS A 112 19.54 -6.13 4.26
CA LYS A 112 19.38 -4.71 3.94
C LYS A 112 18.59 -4.47 2.66
N LEU A 113 18.78 -5.32 1.64
CA LEU A 113 18.03 -5.23 0.40
C LEU A 113 16.54 -5.54 0.61
N VAL A 114 16.24 -6.55 1.42
CA VAL A 114 14.85 -6.87 1.82
C VAL A 114 14.24 -5.70 2.59
N GLU A 115 14.93 -5.13 3.57
CA GLU A 115 14.45 -3.98 4.34
C GLU A 115 14.12 -2.77 3.45
N ILE A 116 14.97 -2.48 2.46
CA ILE A 116 14.72 -1.36 1.51
C ILE A 116 13.49 -1.66 0.65
N ARG A 117 13.37 -2.89 0.12
CA ARG A 117 12.23 -3.30 -0.69
C ARG A 117 10.91 -3.20 0.11
N GLU A 118 10.89 -3.67 1.36
CA GLU A 118 9.73 -3.54 2.24
C GLU A 118 9.37 -2.06 2.48
N ARG A 119 10.37 -1.21 2.67
CA ARG A 119 10.14 0.24 2.84
C ARG A 119 9.58 0.90 1.57
N GLU A 120 10.11 0.55 0.41
CA GLU A 120 9.60 1.02 -0.88
C GLU A 120 8.18 0.52 -1.13
N HIS A 121 7.90 -0.73 -0.80
CA HIS A 121 6.57 -1.32 -0.88
C HIS A 121 5.56 -0.56 0.01
N LEU A 122 5.92 -0.30 1.27
CA LEU A 122 5.10 0.49 2.19
C LEU A 122 4.89 1.93 1.70
N ALA A 123 5.92 2.55 1.12
CA ALA A 123 5.81 3.90 0.53
C ALA A 123 4.85 3.89 -0.68
N ASN A 124 4.96 2.91 -1.57
CA ASN A 124 4.05 2.74 -2.71
C ASN A 124 2.61 2.52 -2.26
N ILE A 125 2.38 1.71 -1.22
CA ILE A 125 1.05 1.53 -0.63
C ILE A 125 0.52 2.85 -0.06
N ALA A 126 1.37 3.62 0.65
CA ALA A 126 0.98 4.91 1.21
C ALA A 126 0.61 5.93 0.11
N ASP A 127 1.37 5.97 -0.99
CA ASP A 127 1.08 6.82 -2.16
C ASP A 127 -0.22 6.41 -2.85
N ILE A 128 -0.48 5.10 -2.98
CA ILE A 128 -1.73 4.56 -3.56
C ILE A 128 -2.93 4.87 -2.66
N LYS A 129 -2.77 4.77 -1.34
CA LYS A 129 -3.82 5.13 -0.36
C LYS A 129 -4.22 6.60 -0.47
N GLY A 130 -3.28 7.46 -0.84
CA GLY A 130 -3.50 8.91 -0.88
C GLY A 130 -3.79 9.49 0.50
N VAL A 131 -4.28 10.73 0.51
CA VAL A 131 -4.69 11.38 1.77
C VAL A 131 -5.99 10.76 2.25
N GLN A 132 -5.93 10.01 3.35
CA GLN A 132 -7.10 9.42 3.99
C GLN A 132 -8.06 10.56 4.38
N GLN A 133 -9.22 10.63 3.72
CA GLN A 133 -10.21 11.65 4.02
C GLN A 133 -10.80 11.41 5.41
N LYS A 134 -10.73 12.44 6.26
CA LYS A 134 -11.37 12.39 7.57
C LYS A 134 -12.87 12.13 7.40
N ILE A 135 -13.45 11.29 8.28
CA ILE A 135 -14.88 11.02 8.32
C ILE A 135 -15.58 12.26 8.90
N GLU A 136 -15.77 13.28 8.05
CA GLU A 136 -16.40 14.55 8.44
C GLU A 136 -17.60 14.85 7.51
N TRP A 137 -18.50 15.73 8.00
CA TRP A 137 -19.59 16.25 7.19
C TRP A 137 -19.02 17.02 5.99
N GLY A 138 -19.46 16.61 4.77
CA GLY A 138 -18.99 17.21 3.52
C GLY A 138 -17.94 16.41 2.78
N SER A 139 -17.29 15.41 3.41
CA SER A 139 -16.30 14.52 2.76
C SER A 139 -16.91 13.29 2.11
N GLN A 140 -18.23 13.08 2.26
CA GLN A 140 -18.89 11.90 1.70
C GLN A 140 -18.89 11.90 0.17
N ILE A 141 -18.54 10.74 -0.41
CA ILE A 141 -18.59 10.51 -1.86
C ILE A 141 -19.98 10.06 -2.30
N ARG A 142 -20.71 9.30 -1.46
CA ARG A 142 -22.04 8.78 -1.77
C ARG A 142 -22.97 8.85 -0.58
N ASN A 143 -24.23 9.23 -0.84
CA ASN A 143 -25.29 9.30 0.14
C ASN A 143 -26.34 8.22 -0.16
N TYR A 144 -26.71 7.46 0.86
CA TYR A 144 -27.77 6.45 0.85
C TYR A 144 -28.89 6.95 1.77
N VAL A 145 -30.03 7.30 1.21
CA VAL A 145 -31.17 7.82 1.96
C VAL A 145 -32.33 6.84 1.85
N PHE A 146 -32.80 6.33 2.97
CA PHE A 146 -33.97 5.45 3.06
C PHE A 146 -35.22 6.18 3.54
N MET A 147 -35.08 7.36 4.15
CA MET A 147 -36.21 8.11 4.70
C MET A 147 -35.89 9.61 4.79
N PRO A 148 -36.81 10.52 4.43
CA PRO A 148 -38.22 10.33 4.08
C PRO A 148 -38.49 9.90 2.64
N TYR A 149 -37.50 9.88 1.80
CA TYR A 149 -37.50 9.38 0.42
C TYR A 149 -36.37 8.41 0.19
N THR A 150 -36.43 7.59 -0.83
CA THR A 150 -35.38 6.65 -1.19
C THR A 150 -34.50 7.25 -2.29
N LEU A 151 -33.19 7.39 -2.03
CA LEU A 151 -32.25 7.92 -2.99
C LEU A 151 -30.82 7.43 -2.66
N VAL A 152 -30.10 6.98 -3.67
CA VAL A 152 -28.65 6.88 -3.63
C VAL A 152 -28.07 7.90 -4.61
N LYS A 153 -27.15 8.74 -4.15
CA LYS A 153 -26.52 9.78 -4.98
C LYS A 153 -25.02 9.84 -4.74
N ASP A 154 -24.24 9.75 -5.80
CA ASP A 154 -22.81 10.07 -5.79
C ASP A 154 -22.64 11.58 -5.97
N THR A 155 -21.93 12.20 -5.03
CA THR A 155 -21.74 13.67 -4.99
C THR A 155 -20.71 14.14 -6.01
N ARG A 156 -19.86 13.25 -6.52
CA ARG A 156 -18.76 13.57 -7.46
C ARG A 156 -19.24 13.55 -8.89
N THR A 157 -20.03 12.54 -9.25
CA THR A 157 -20.49 12.31 -10.62
C THR A 157 -21.92 12.81 -10.86
N GLY A 158 -22.70 13.05 -9.78
CA GLY A 158 -24.11 13.39 -9.85
C GLY A 158 -25.02 12.21 -10.21
N CYS A 159 -24.47 11.01 -10.40
CA CYS A 159 -25.25 9.80 -10.65
C CYS A 159 -26.17 9.50 -9.47
N GLU A 160 -27.46 9.28 -9.72
CA GLU A 160 -28.45 9.00 -8.68
C GLU A 160 -29.45 7.93 -9.11
N THR A 161 -29.97 7.19 -8.13
CA THR A 161 -31.04 6.20 -8.33
C THR A 161 -31.94 6.14 -7.10
N SER A 162 -33.23 5.86 -7.32
CA SER A 162 -34.21 5.62 -6.25
C SER A 162 -34.19 4.18 -5.72
N ASN A 163 -33.55 3.25 -6.45
CA ASN A 163 -33.47 1.83 -6.07
C ASN A 163 -32.36 1.59 -5.03
N VAL A 164 -32.58 2.04 -3.80
CA VAL A 164 -31.60 1.94 -2.73
C VAL A 164 -31.32 0.47 -2.37
N ASN A 165 -32.34 -0.39 -2.34
CA ASN A 165 -32.18 -1.80 -2.01
C ASN A 165 -31.32 -2.53 -3.05
N GLY A 166 -31.55 -2.30 -4.34
CA GLY A 166 -30.74 -2.89 -5.40
C GLY A 166 -29.25 -2.49 -5.27
N VAL A 167 -28.98 -1.24 -4.92
CA VAL A 167 -27.59 -0.78 -4.69
C VAL A 167 -26.98 -1.44 -3.47
N MET A 168 -27.74 -1.64 -2.39
CA MET A 168 -27.27 -2.35 -1.20
C MET A 168 -27.03 -3.85 -1.46
N ASP A 169 -27.74 -4.42 -2.42
CA ASP A 169 -27.58 -5.81 -2.88
C ASP A 169 -26.48 -5.96 -3.95
N GLY A 170 -25.79 -4.87 -4.33
CA GLY A 170 -24.61 -4.90 -5.18
C GLY A 170 -24.78 -4.30 -6.59
N ALA A 171 -25.91 -3.69 -6.94
CA ALA A 171 -26.09 -3.01 -8.23
C ALA A 171 -25.30 -1.67 -8.27
N LEU A 172 -23.96 -1.76 -8.29
CA LEU A 172 -23.03 -0.63 -8.27
C LEU A 172 -22.60 -0.17 -9.66
N ASP A 173 -22.83 -0.96 -10.70
CA ASP A 173 -22.36 -0.71 -12.06
C ASP A 173 -22.63 0.71 -12.57
N PRO A 174 -23.83 1.31 -12.41
CA PRO A 174 -24.10 2.66 -12.90
C PRO A 174 -23.20 3.72 -12.25
N PHE A 175 -22.84 3.54 -10.97
CA PHE A 175 -21.95 4.45 -10.25
C PHE A 175 -20.49 4.28 -10.67
N ILE A 176 -20.05 3.04 -10.86
CA ILE A 176 -18.70 2.70 -11.34
C ILE A 176 -18.49 3.25 -12.75
N GLU A 177 -19.42 3.00 -13.66
CA GLU A 177 -19.38 3.51 -15.04
C GLU A 177 -19.36 5.04 -15.08
N SER A 178 -20.24 5.69 -14.30
CA SER A 178 -20.28 7.14 -14.19
C SER A 178 -18.97 7.71 -13.67
N TYR A 179 -18.37 7.07 -12.66
CA TYR A 179 -17.06 7.47 -12.13
C TYR A 179 -15.94 7.32 -13.16
N LEU A 180 -15.88 6.19 -13.86
CA LEU A 180 -14.88 5.96 -14.91
C LEU A 180 -15.02 6.93 -16.08
N ASN A 181 -16.26 7.26 -16.47
CA ASN A 181 -16.53 8.27 -17.49
C ASN A 181 -16.08 9.67 -17.06
N CYS A 182 -16.34 10.06 -15.80
CA CYS A 182 -15.86 11.32 -15.27
C CYS A 182 -14.33 11.37 -15.21
N LEU A 183 -13.68 10.25 -14.87
CA LEU A 183 -12.23 10.15 -14.86
C LEU A 183 -11.63 10.32 -16.26
N ALA A 184 -12.26 9.72 -17.28
CA ALA A 184 -11.81 9.79 -18.67
C ALA A 184 -12.06 11.16 -19.32
N THR A 185 -13.18 11.81 -19.01
CA THR A 185 -13.60 13.08 -19.64
C THR A 185 -13.23 14.32 -18.85
N GLY A 186 -12.89 14.17 -17.56
CA GLY A 186 -12.64 15.29 -16.65
C GLY A 186 -13.90 16.04 -16.18
N ASN A 187 -15.09 15.56 -16.52
CA ASN A 187 -16.37 16.21 -16.22
C ASN A 187 -16.87 15.81 -14.83
N TRP A 188 -16.38 16.48 -13.80
CA TRP A 188 -16.86 16.30 -12.43
C TRP A 188 -17.93 17.32 -12.09
N VAL A 189 -18.90 16.95 -11.25
CA VAL A 189 -19.87 17.89 -10.70
C VAL A 189 -19.13 18.91 -9.85
N GLN A 190 -19.15 20.18 -10.25
CA GLN A 190 -18.57 21.26 -9.45
C GLN A 190 -19.32 21.39 -8.12
N LYS A 191 -18.57 21.42 -7.02
CA LYS A 191 -19.10 21.65 -5.67
C LYS A 191 -19.45 23.12 -5.47
#